data_4e873c94cf402bd393b74d1897165c43
#
_entry.id   4e873c94cf402bd393b74d1897165c43
#
_cell.length_a   1.000
_cell.length_b   1.000
_cell.length_c   1.000
_cell.angle_alpha   90.00
_cell.angle_beta   90.00
_cell.angle_gamma   90.00
#
_symmetry.space_group_name_H-M   'P 1'
#
loop_
_entity.id
_entity.type
_entity.pdbx_description
1 polymer ?
#
loop_
_entity_poly.entity_id
_entity_poly.type
_entity_poly.pdbx_seq_one_letter_code
_entity_poly.pdbx_strand_id
1 'polypeptide(L)'
;MLSEKNIREKEFHNKLQSKSKGRFENIFYKAISNSSNDFFDFLRTNSNNSEILDYGCGIGHSLKKVLEFNPKKITGIDISDVSIQKAKKIINNSDSTVELLVDNCEKTKFNNNSFDIVYGTGILHHLNLEICLDEINRILKPGGKLLFIEPLGTNPLINLYRKLSPNSRSKDEHPLLGRDFETIKNKFVKIDIKYYGFLTLIFFPIYSSPNKSSIFRILKNLDQFLFKINIFKKLAWSVLIVAEKN
;
A
#
# COMPACT_ATOMS: atom_id res chain seq x y z
N MET A 1 4.58 -15.41 18.74
CA MET A 1 6.04 -15.32 18.50
C MET A 1 6.21 -14.85 17.05
N LEU A 2 7.15 -13.95 16.77
CA LEU A 2 7.44 -13.52 15.39
C LEU A 2 8.18 -14.64 14.64
N SER A 3 7.88 -14.82 13.35
CA SER A 3 8.65 -15.72 12.48
C SER A 3 10.05 -15.11 12.20
N GLU A 4 10.99 -15.92 11.74
CA GLU A 4 12.32 -15.43 11.32
C GLU A 4 12.21 -14.38 10.22
N LYS A 5 11.26 -14.55 9.28
CA LYS A 5 10.96 -13.55 8.25
C LYS A 5 10.52 -12.22 8.88
N ASN A 6 9.58 -12.26 9.83
CA ASN A 6 9.10 -11.03 10.48
C ASN A 6 10.21 -10.32 11.26
N ILE A 7 11.15 -11.06 11.88
CA ILE A 7 12.30 -10.48 12.57
C ILE A 7 13.21 -9.75 11.56
N ARG A 8 13.56 -10.41 10.44
CA ARG A 8 14.38 -9.76 9.40
C ARG A 8 13.72 -8.51 8.79
N GLU A 9 12.41 -8.56 8.54
CA GLU A 9 11.66 -7.40 8.04
C GLU A 9 11.66 -6.25 9.07
N LYS A 10 11.44 -6.55 10.34
CA LYS A 10 11.54 -5.56 11.42
C LYS A 10 12.91 -4.89 11.46
N GLU A 11 13.98 -5.67 11.44
CA GLU A 11 15.36 -5.15 11.46
C GLU A 11 15.66 -4.30 10.23
N PHE A 12 15.23 -4.75 9.04
CA PHE A 12 15.39 -4.00 7.80
C PHE A 12 14.68 -2.65 7.87
N HIS A 13 13.41 -2.62 8.29
CA HIS A 13 12.64 -1.39 8.39
C HIS A 13 13.17 -0.46 9.47
N ASN A 14 13.59 -0.98 10.64
CA ASN A 14 14.25 -0.19 11.67
C ASN A 14 15.51 0.48 11.14
N LYS A 15 16.37 -0.26 10.41
CA LYS A 15 17.58 0.27 9.79
C LYS A 15 17.28 1.30 8.69
N LEU A 16 16.24 1.05 7.89
CA LEU A 16 15.81 1.98 6.85
C LEU A 16 15.35 3.30 7.45
N GLN A 17 14.55 3.25 8.49
CA GLN A 17 14.01 4.43 9.16
C GLN A 17 15.07 5.18 9.99
N SER A 18 16.12 4.54 10.46
CA SER A 18 17.22 5.23 11.16
C SER A 18 18.08 6.09 10.23
N LYS A 19 18.05 5.84 8.90
CA LYS A 19 18.75 6.66 7.90
C LYS A 19 17.94 7.90 7.55
N SER A 20 18.58 9.06 7.45
CA SER A 20 17.91 10.37 7.26
C SER A 20 17.31 10.61 5.87
N LYS A 21 17.58 9.75 4.88
CA LYS A 21 17.04 9.89 3.51
C LYS A 21 15.88 8.91 3.29
N GLY A 22 14.67 9.44 3.12
CA GLY A 22 13.47 8.66 2.84
C GLY A 22 13.46 8.04 1.43
N ARG A 23 12.78 6.88 1.28
CA ARG A 23 12.54 6.20 -0.02
C ARG A 23 11.75 7.05 -1.03
N PHE A 24 11.04 8.09 -0.56
CA PHE A 24 10.12 8.89 -1.37
C PHE A 24 10.79 9.87 -2.35
N GLU A 25 12.11 10.03 -2.31
CA GLU A 25 12.86 10.88 -3.25
C GLU A 25 13.11 10.21 -4.61
N ASN A 26 12.68 8.96 -4.81
CA ASN A 26 12.86 8.31 -6.09
C ASN A 26 11.91 8.90 -7.14
N ILE A 27 12.49 9.58 -8.12
CA ILE A 27 11.80 10.27 -9.21
C ILE A 27 10.82 9.35 -9.98
N PHE A 28 11.06 8.03 -10.00
CA PHE A 28 10.19 7.05 -10.65
C PHE A 28 8.78 6.99 -10.08
N TYR A 29 8.60 7.26 -8.78
CA TYR A 29 7.25 7.26 -8.17
C TYR A 29 6.30 8.30 -8.78
N LYS A 30 6.84 9.31 -9.48
CA LYS A 30 6.04 10.24 -10.25
C LYS A 30 5.20 9.53 -11.32
N ALA A 31 5.70 8.44 -11.90
CA ALA A 31 5.03 7.67 -12.94
C ALA A 31 3.70 7.02 -12.47
N ILE A 32 3.57 6.78 -11.18
CA ILE A 32 2.38 6.17 -10.58
C ILE A 32 1.65 7.11 -9.60
N SER A 33 1.90 8.41 -9.67
CA SER A 33 1.28 9.39 -8.77
C SER A 33 -0.26 9.38 -8.81
N ASN A 34 -0.85 8.99 -9.94
CA ASN A 34 -2.29 8.83 -10.08
C ASN A 34 -2.85 7.66 -9.24
N SER A 35 -2.06 6.62 -8.91
CA SER A 35 -2.50 5.58 -7.98
C SER A 35 -2.77 6.13 -6.58
N SER A 36 -1.90 7.04 -6.11
CA SER A 36 -2.11 7.72 -4.83
C SER A 36 -3.35 8.63 -4.84
N ASN A 37 -3.64 9.29 -5.97
CA ASN A 37 -4.86 10.09 -6.08
C ASN A 37 -6.11 9.21 -5.97
N ASP A 38 -6.21 8.14 -6.76
CA ASP A 38 -7.35 7.20 -6.72
C ASP A 38 -7.50 6.54 -5.33
N PHE A 39 -6.38 6.22 -4.66
CA PHE A 39 -6.36 5.68 -3.31
C PHE A 39 -6.95 6.67 -2.28
N PHE A 40 -6.49 7.91 -2.28
CA PHE A 40 -7.01 8.90 -1.34
C PHE A 40 -8.41 9.37 -1.68
N ASP A 41 -8.82 9.37 -2.95
CA ASP A 41 -10.19 9.67 -3.37
C ASP A 41 -11.16 8.59 -2.87
N PHE A 42 -10.76 7.31 -2.91
CA PHE A 42 -11.53 6.24 -2.31
C PHE A 42 -11.67 6.43 -0.79
N LEU A 43 -10.57 6.70 -0.08
CA LEU A 43 -10.60 6.90 1.37
C LEU A 43 -11.44 8.13 1.74
N ARG A 44 -11.29 9.25 1.02
CA ARG A 44 -12.12 10.45 1.24
C ARG A 44 -13.61 10.16 1.17
N THR A 45 -14.02 9.32 0.24
CA THR A 45 -15.44 8.97 0.03
C THR A 45 -15.97 8.01 1.08
N ASN A 46 -15.12 7.15 1.66
CA ASN A 46 -15.57 6.03 2.49
C ASN A 46 -15.15 6.14 3.98
N SER A 47 -14.29 7.09 4.36
CA SER A 47 -13.70 7.14 5.72
C SER A 47 -14.57 7.85 6.76
N ASN A 48 -15.51 8.70 6.35
CA ASN A 48 -16.30 9.47 7.29
C ASN A 48 -17.06 8.57 8.29
N ASN A 49 -16.86 8.82 9.59
CA ASN A 49 -17.46 8.07 10.69
C ASN A 49 -17.14 6.55 10.70
N SER A 50 -16.02 6.14 10.07
CA SER A 50 -15.60 4.74 9.95
C SER A 50 -14.46 4.40 10.93
N GLU A 51 -14.38 3.15 11.36
CA GLU A 51 -13.25 2.58 12.09
C GLU A 51 -12.24 2.00 11.08
N ILE A 52 -11.04 2.58 11.04
CA ILE A 52 -10.08 2.38 9.95
C ILE A 52 -8.76 1.85 10.50
N LEU A 53 -8.16 0.90 9.78
CA LEU A 53 -6.81 0.40 10.05
C LEU A 53 -5.86 0.75 8.91
N ASP A 54 -4.77 1.46 9.24
CA ASP A 54 -3.58 1.61 8.40
C ASP A 54 -2.63 0.43 8.67
N TYR A 55 -2.60 -0.50 7.73
CA TYR A 55 -1.92 -1.78 7.84
C TYR A 55 -0.49 -1.68 7.30
N GLY A 56 0.50 -1.63 8.18
CA GLY A 56 1.87 -1.26 7.85
C GLY A 56 2.03 0.25 7.67
N CYS A 57 1.61 1.03 8.68
CA CYS A 57 1.49 2.48 8.60
C CYS A 57 2.82 3.23 8.45
N GLY A 58 3.96 2.55 8.64
CA GLY A 58 5.28 3.17 8.61
C GLY A 58 5.36 4.35 9.57
N ILE A 59 5.79 5.50 9.08
CA ILE A 59 5.91 6.73 9.86
C ILE A 59 4.64 7.60 9.85
N GLY A 60 3.50 7.05 9.37
CA GLY A 60 2.19 7.66 9.52
C GLY A 60 1.81 8.73 8.48
N HIS A 61 2.49 8.83 7.35
CA HIS A 61 2.17 9.85 6.35
C HIS A 61 0.76 9.68 5.75
N SER A 62 0.37 8.46 5.39
CA SER A 62 -0.97 8.16 4.88
C SER A 62 -2.02 8.39 5.94
N LEU A 63 -1.76 7.94 7.16
CA LEU A 63 -2.65 8.09 8.30
C LEU A 63 -2.94 9.57 8.60
N LYS A 64 -1.91 10.43 8.60
CA LYS A 64 -2.08 11.88 8.78
C LYS A 64 -3.04 12.49 7.78
N LYS A 65 -2.98 12.06 6.51
CA LYS A 65 -3.88 12.55 5.47
C LYS A 65 -5.30 11.99 5.62
N VAL A 66 -5.45 10.73 6.06
CA VAL A 66 -6.77 10.12 6.25
C VAL A 66 -7.52 10.73 7.45
N LEU A 67 -6.81 11.25 8.45
CA LEU A 67 -7.44 12.02 9.53
C LEU A 67 -8.28 13.21 9.04
N GLU A 68 -7.88 13.84 7.93
CA GLU A 68 -8.62 14.96 7.33
C GLU A 68 -9.99 14.52 6.75
N PHE A 69 -10.26 13.21 6.65
CA PHE A 69 -11.51 12.66 6.12
C PHE A 69 -12.52 12.28 7.23
N ASN A 70 -12.29 12.75 8.45
CA ASN A 70 -13.17 12.59 9.62
C ASN A 70 -13.53 11.13 9.95
N PRO A 71 -12.56 10.21 10.10
CA PRO A 71 -12.85 8.86 10.58
C PRO A 71 -13.34 8.91 12.03
N LYS A 72 -14.17 7.93 12.43
CA LYS A 72 -14.56 7.74 13.83
C LYS A 72 -13.34 7.38 14.69
N LYS A 73 -12.50 6.48 14.19
CA LYS A 73 -11.22 6.09 14.76
C LYS A 73 -10.30 5.60 13.66
N ILE A 74 -9.02 5.94 13.77
CA ILE A 74 -7.97 5.38 12.90
C ILE A 74 -6.89 4.73 13.75
N THR A 75 -6.59 3.47 13.47
CA THR A 75 -5.51 2.74 14.10
C THR A 75 -4.41 2.53 13.08
N GLY A 76 -3.16 2.76 13.43
CA GLY A 76 -1.99 2.44 12.61
C GLY A 76 -1.15 1.35 13.26
N ILE A 77 -0.80 0.31 12.50
CA ILE A 77 0.11 -0.73 12.97
C ILE A 77 1.33 -0.84 12.06
N ASP A 78 2.48 -1.11 12.66
CA ASP A 78 3.73 -1.43 11.96
C ASP A 78 4.58 -2.36 12.83
N ILE A 79 5.34 -3.25 12.23
CA ILE A 79 6.23 -4.14 12.98
C ILE A 79 7.46 -3.41 13.53
N SER A 80 7.84 -2.28 12.93
CA SER A 80 8.96 -1.43 13.31
C SER A 80 8.57 -0.48 14.43
N ASP A 81 9.15 -0.68 15.60
CA ASP A 81 9.02 0.23 16.73
C ASP A 81 9.58 1.63 16.43
N VAL A 82 10.64 1.72 15.63
CA VAL A 82 11.20 3.00 15.15
C VAL A 82 10.20 3.76 14.28
N SER A 83 9.49 3.05 13.38
CA SER A 83 8.43 3.64 12.55
C SER A 83 7.31 4.21 13.42
N ILE A 84 6.80 3.44 14.37
CA ILE A 84 5.72 3.87 15.28
C ILE A 84 6.14 5.06 16.14
N GLN A 85 7.36 5.09 16.66
CA GLN A 85 7.86 6.25 17.41
C GLN A 85 7.90 7.52 16.56
N LYS A 86 8.30 7.42 15.28
CA LYS A 86 8.26 8.53 14.34
C LYS A 86 6.83 8.95 13.97
N ALA A 87 5.94 7.99 13.75
CA ALA A 87 4.54 8.25 13.46
C ALA A 87 3.88 9.03 14.61
N LYS A 88 4.13 8.66 15.87
CA LYS A 88 3.65 9.38 17.05
C LYS A 88 4.11 10.84 17.10
N LYS A 89 5.32 11.15 16.59
CA LYS A 89 5.82 12.53 16.50
C LYS A 89 5.14 13.32 15.39
N ILE A 90 4.80 12.69 14.27
CA ILE A 90 4.18 13.34 13.10
C ILE A 90 2.70 13.65 13.33
N ILE A 91 2.00 12.79 14.09
CA ILE A 91 0.53 12.82 14.23
C ILE A 91 0.05 13.64 15.44
N ASN A 92 0.94 14.12 16.26
CA ASN A 92 0.58 14.81 17.48
C ASN A 92 -0.31 13.97 18.43
N ASN A 93 0.31 13.38 19.47
CA ASN A 93 -0.27 12.35 20.38
C ASN A 93 -1.55 12.75 21.15
N SER A 94 -2.08 13.95 20.94
CA SER A 94 -3.28 14.46 21.64
C SER A 94 -4.60 14.17 20.93
N ASP A 95 -4.56 13.59 19.73
CA ASP A 95 -5.79 13.25 19.00
C ASP A 95 -6.32 11.89 19.49
N SER A 96 -7.42 11.93 20.26
CA SER A 96 -8.07 10.74 20.83
C SER A 96 -8.65 9.78 19.77
N THR A 97 -8.73 10.22 18.51
CA THR A 97 -9.21 9.42 17.40
C THR A 97 -8.13 8.52 16.80
N VAL A 98 -6.85 8.70 17.21
CA VAL A 98 -5.69 7.97 16.67
C VAL A 98 -5.10 7.01 17.67
N GLU A 99 -4.86 5.78 17.24
CA GLU A 99 -4.09 4.78 17.97
C GLU A 99 -2.92 4.27 17.10
N LEU A 100 -1.70 4.22 17.68
CA LEU A 100 -0.49 3.76 16.99
C LEU A 100 0.18 2.64 17.80
N LEU A 101 0.25 1.45 17.19
CA LEU A 101 0.70 0.23 17.86
C LEU A 101 1.84 -0.46 17.09
N VAL A 102 2.78 -1.02 17.84
CA VAL A 102 3.72 -2.01 17.28
C VAL A 102 3.02 -3.35 17.26
N ASP A 103 2.70 -3.85 16.06
CA ASP A 103 2.02 -5.13 15.91
C ASP A 103 2.44 -5.85 14.61
N ASN A 104 2.15 -7.16 14.55
CA ASN A 104 2.43 -8.00 13.38
C ASN A 104 1.18 -8.09 12.49
N CYS A 105 1.30 -7.59 11.27
CA CYS A 105 0.25 -7.67 10.25
C CYS A 105 -0.23 -9.10 9.94
N GLU A 106 0.60 -10.12 10.09
CA GLU A 106 0.19 -11.51 9.85
C GLU A 106 -0.62 -12.13 11.02
N LYS A 107 -0.64 -11.50 12.18
CA LYS A 107 -1.39 -11.95 13.36
C LYS A 107 -1.57 -10.77 14.32
N THR A 108 -2.62 -10.00 14.11
CA THR A 108 -2.92 -8.83 14.94
C THR A 108 -3.62 -9.20 16.24
N LYS A 109 -3.64 -8.27 17.18
CA LYS A 109 -4.33 -8.43 18.48
C LYS A 109 -5.79 -7.96 18.43
N PHE A 110 -6.29 -7.54 17.29
CA PHE A 110 -7.64 -7.03 17.15
C PHE A 110 -8.68 -8.16 17.21
N ASN A 111 -9.86 -7.80 17.66
CA ASN A 111 -11.02 -8.70 17.64
C ASN A 111 -11.52 -8.91 16.20
N ASN A 112 -12.31 -9.96 15.98
CA ASN A 112 -13.03 -10.13 14.73
C ASN A 112 -13.94 -8.95 14.45
N ASN A 113 -14.14 -8.59 13.17
CA ASN A 113 -15.10 -7.57 12.76
C ASN A 113 -14.89 -6.20 13.45
N SER A 114 -13.64 -5.75 13.54
CA SER A 114 -13.27 -4.50 14.22
C SER A 114 -13.28 -3.29 13.30
N PHE A 115 -13.01 -3.46 11.99
CA PHE A 115 -12.75 -2.34 11.08
C PHE A 115 -13.72 -2.31 9.90
N ASP A 116 -14.15 -1.10 9.54
CA ASP A 116 -14.91 -0.83 8.32
C ASP A 116 -14.01 -0.81 7.09
N ILE A 117 -12.75 -0.31 7.26
CA ILE A 117 -11.76 -0.23 6.20
C ILE A 117 -10.39 -0.68 6.74
N VAL A 118 -9.71 -1.55 6.00
CA VAL A 118 -8.30 -1.87 6.18
C VAL A 118 -7.55 -1.43 4.93
N TYR A 119 -6.59 -0.52 5.06
CA TYR A 119 -5.81 -0.06 3.92
C TYR A 119 -4.30 -0.16 4.18
N GLY A 120 -3.51 -0.16 3.12
CA GLY A 120 -2.05 -0.13 3.20
C GLY A 120 -1.40 0.22 1.87
N THR A 121 -0.13 0.59 1.92
CA THR A 121 0.66 0.92 0.73
C THR A 121 2.01 0.24 0.78
N GLY A 122 2.26 -0.68 -0.15
CA GLY A 122 3.54 -1.35 -0.24
C GLY A 122 3.85 -2.23 0.98
N ILE A 123 2.88 -2.98 1.48
CA ILE A 123 3.00 -3.84 2.65
C ILE A 123 2.75 -5.32 2.34
N LEU A 124 1.77 -5.65 1.49
CA LEU A 124 1.41 -7.05 1.25
C LEU A 124 2.56 -7.87 0.67
N HIS A 125 3.39 -7.25 -0.15
CA HIS A 125 4.55 -7.90 -0.76
C HIS A 125 5.71 -8.20 0.20
N HIS A 126 5.65 -7.75 1.45
CA HIS A 126 6.56 -8.12 2.55
C HIS A 126 6.02 -9.26 3.41
N LEU A 127 4.73 -9.59 3.30
CA LEU A 127 4.03 -10.53 4.16
C LEU A 127 3.86 -11.91 3.51
N ASN A 128 3.46 -12.91 4.29
CA ASN A 128 2.83 -14.09 3.75
C ASN A 128 1.41 -13.72 3.34
N LEU A 129 1.18 -13.64 2.03
CA LEU A 129 -0.07 -13.11 1.48
C LEU A 129 -1.31 -13.88 1.94
N GLU A 130 -1.24 -15.20 2.01
CA GLU A 130 -2.36 -16.03 2.43
C GLU A 130 -2.73 -15.76 3.89
N ILE A 131 -1.73 -15.74 4.77
CA ILE A 131 -1.92 -15.48 6.21
C ILE A 131 -2.45 -14.07 6.44
N CYS A 132 -1.86 -13.05 5.79
CA CYS A 132 -2.30 -11.68 6.01
C CYS A 132 -3.69 -11.40 5.44
N LEU A 133 -4.09 -12.03 4.32
CA LEU A 133 -5.45 -11.89 3.79
C LEU A 133 -6.49 -12.58 4.68
N ASP A 134 -6.16 -13.71 5.32
CA ASP A 134 -7.03 -14.35 6.33
C ASP A 134 -7.20 -13.44 7.54
N GLU A 135 -6.10 -12.83 7.99
CA GLU A 135 -6.14 -11.88 9.10
C GLU A 135 -6.95 -10.63 8.76
N ILE A 136 -6.75 -10.04 7.58
CA ILE A 136 -7.55 -8.89 7.10
C ILE A 136 -9.03 -9.26 7.03
N ASN A 137 -9.36 -10.44 6.48
CA ASN A 137 -10.75 -10.91 6.42
C ASN A 137 -11.34 -11.09 7.83
N ARG A 138 -10.57 -11.63 8.78
CA ARG A 138 -11.01 -11.80 10.16
C ARG A 138 -11.37 -10.48 10.84
N ILE A 139 -10.50 -9.46 10.69
CA ILE A 139 -10.65 -8.19 11.38
C ILE A 139 -11.60 -7.20 10.69
N LEU A 140 -11.85 -7.35 9.40
CA LEU A 140 -12.87 -6.58 8.69
C LEU A 140 -14.27 -6.96 9.16
N LYS A 141 -15.16 -5.98 9.28
CA LYS A 141 -16.61 -6.19 9.46
C LYS A 141 -17.22 -6.80 8.20
N PRO A 142 -18.36 -7.51 8.26
CA PRO A 142 -19.13 -7.87 7.06
C PRO A 142 -19.41 -6.62 6.22
N GLY A 143 -19.17 -6.69 4.90
CA GLY A 143 -19.24 -5.53 4.00
C GLY A 143 -18.09 -4.53 4.15
N GLY A 144 -17.16 -4.75 5.07
CA GLY A 144 -15.94 -3.94 5.22
C GLY A 144 -15.02 -4.08 4.02
N LYS A 145 -14.21 -3.07 3.79
CA LYS A 145 -13.40 -2.94 2.56
C LYS A 145 -11.91 -3.00 2.83
N LEU A 146 -11.19 -3.70 1.97
CA LEU A 146 -9.73 -3.58 1.89
C LEU A 146 -9.34 -2.66 0.74
N LEU A 147 -8.22 -1.93 0.91
CA LEU A 147 -7.67 -1.01 -0.08
C LEU A 147 -6.14 -1.03 -0.04
N PHE A 148 -5.48 -1.56 -1.07
CA PHE A 148 -4.02 -1.65 -1.10
C PHE A 148 -3.41 -1.15 -2.39
N ILE A 149 -2.31 -0.39 -2.28
CA ILE A 149 -1.41 -0.12 -3.41
C ILE A 149 -0.19 -1.03 -3.29
N GLU A 150 0.04 -1.86 -4.31
CA GLU A 150 1.15 -2.83 -4.30
C GLU A 150 1.96 -2.81 -5.60
N PRO A 151 3.27 -3.06 -5.53
CA PRO A 151 4.09 -3.23 -6.71
C PRO A 151 3.86 -4.58 -7.38
N LEU A 152 3.90 -4.59 -8.73
CA LEU A 152 3.86 -5.82 -9.51
C LEU A 152 5.26 -6.38 -9.79
N GLY A 153 5.36 -7.71 -9.77
CA GLY A 153 6.56 -8.46 -10.12
C GLY A 153 6.69 -8.79 -11.61
N THR A 154 5.76 -8.34 -12.45
CA THR A 154 5.70 -8.73 -13.87
C THR A 154 6.35 -7.74 -14.83
N ASN A 155 6.53 -6.47 -14.43
CA ASN A 155 7.11 -5.43 -15.30
C ASN A 155 8.62 -5.64 -15.51
N PRO A 156 9.09 -5.83 -16.77
CA PRO A 156 10.50 -6.14 -17.03
C PRO A 156 11.45 -4.97 -16.70
N LEU A 157 11.04 -3.73 -16.94
CA LEU A 157 11.86 -2.54 -16.64
C LEU A 157 12.06 -2.38 -15.13
N ILE A 158 11.00 -2.55 -14.37
CA ILE A 158 11.06 -2.49 -12.91
C ILE A 158 11.87 -3.67 -12.36
N ASN A 159 11.75 -4.86 -12.94
CA ASN A 159 12.55 -6.02 -12.53
C ASN A 159 14.05 -5.83 -12.85
N LEU A 160 14.39 -5.18 -13.97
CA LEU A 160 15.78 -4.79 -14.25
C LEU A 160 16.28 -3.78 -13.21
N TYR A 161 15.51 -2.71 -12.94
CA TYR A 161 15.85 -1.74 -11.89
C TYR A 161 16.02 -2.43 -10.53
N ARG A 162 15.15 -3.41 -10.24
CA ARG A 162 15.24 -4.22 -9.03
C ARG A 162 16.56 -4.99 -8.93
N LYS A 163 17.04 -5.60 -9.99
CA LYS A 163 18.33 -6.31 -10.02
C LYS A 163 19.52 -5.36 -9.83
N LEU A 164 19.42 -4.15 -10.35
CA LEU A 164 20.49 -3.14 -10.26
C LEU A 164 20.55 -2.41 -8.89
N SER A 165 19.50 -2.55 -8.07
CA SER A 165 19.38 -1.87 -6.78
C SER A 165 19.07 -2.81 -5.60
N PRO A 166 19.89 -3.85 -5.35
CA PRO A 166 19.60 -4.88 -4.36
C PRO A 166 19.54 -4.35 -2.92
N ASN A 167 20.37 -3.36 -2.59
CA ASN A 167 20.47 -2.79 -1.23
C ASN A 167 19.27 -1.94 -0.80
N SER A 168 18.33 -1.67 -1.72
CA SER A 168 17.14 -0.87 -1.45
C SER A 168 15.94 -1.74 -1.00
N ARG A 169 16.14 -3.05 -0.80
CA ARG A 169 15.07 -4.02 -0.59
C ARG A 169 15.39 -4.98 0.53
N SER A 170 14.31 -5.50 1.15
CA SER A 170 14.45 -6.68 1.99
C SER A 170 14.66 -7.95 1.14
N LYS A 171 15.25 -8.98 1.74
CA LYS A 171 15.46 -10.27 1.06
C LYS A 171 14.14 -11.03 0.83
N ASP A 172 13.15 -10.73 1.64
CA ASP A 172 11.88 -11.45 1.71
C ASP A 172 10.76 -10.77 0.88
N GLU A 173 11.09 -9.68 0.17
CA GLU A 173 10.16 -8.91 -0.68
C GLU A 173 9.66 -9.76 -1.86
N HIS A 174 8.33 -9.86 -1.99
CA HIS A 174 7.65 -10.62 -3.03
C HIS A 174 6.61 -9.76 -3.76
N PRO A 175 6.99 -8.94 -4.76
CA PRO A 175 6.04 -8.15 -5.54
C PRO A 175 4.97 -9.05 -6.19
N LEU A 176 3.72 -8.57 -6.21
CA LEU A 176 2.57 -9.37 -6.59
C LEU A 176 2.66 -9.93 -8.01
N LEU A 177 2.26 -11.17 -8.15
CA LEU A 177 2.17 -11.92 -9.41
C LEU A 177 0.71 -12.30 -9.71
N GLY A 178 0.46 -12.83 -10.90
CA GLY A 178 -0.89 -13.22 -11.32
C GLY A 178 -1.60 -14.18 -10.35
N ARG A 179 -0.86 -15.14 -9.76
CA ARG A 179 -1.39 -16.10 -8.79
C ARG A 179 -1.89 -15.46 -7.50
N ASP A 180 -1.28 -14.34 -7.10
CA ASP A 180 -1.63 -13.66 -5.85
C ASP A 180 -3.03 -13.02 -5.93
N PHE A 181 -3.45 -12.63 -7.14
CA PHE A 181 -4.80 -12.13 -7.37
C PHE A 181 -5.87 -13.22 -7.23
N GLU A 182 -5.54 -14.47 -7.55
CA GLU A 182 -6.47 -15.58 -7.31
C GLU A 182 -6.67 -15.83 -5.80
N THR A 183 -5.61 -15.71 -5.00
CA THR A 183 -5.73 -15.77 -3.54
C THR A 183 -6.66 -14.68 -2.99
N ILE A 184 -6.55 -13.45 -3.52
CA ILE A 184 -7.44 -12.34 -3.12
C ILE A 184 -8.90 -12.64 -3.52
N LYS A 185 -9.12 -13.12 -4.75
CA LYS A 185 -10.47 -13.45 -5.27
C LYS A 185 -11.17 -14.56 -4.48
N ASN A 186 -10.41 -15.50 -3.95
CA ASN A 186 -10.95 -16.61 -3.17
C ASN A 186 -11.42 -16.18 -1.77
N LYS A 187 -10.95 -15.04 -1.27
CA LYS A 187 -11.21 -14.57 0.10
C LYS A 187 -12.13 -13.37 0.18
N PHE A 188 -12.30 -12.64 -0.89
CA PHE A 188 -13.05 -11.38 -0.95
C PHE A 188 -13.99 -11.33 -2.15
N VAL A 189 -14.98 -10.47 -2.06
CA VAL A 189 -15.97 -10.23 -3.12
C VAL A 189 -15.83 -8.80 -3.67
N LYS A 190 -16.55 -8.46 -4.76
CA LYS A 190 -16.58 -7.13 -5.38
C LYS A 190 -15.20 -6.53 -5.61
N ILE A 191 -14.32 -7.33 -6.23
CA ILE A 191 -12.91 -6.96 -6.42
C ILE A 191 -12.77 -6.04 -7.62
N ASP A 192 -12.17 -4.86 -7.40
CA ASP A 192 -11.71 -3.93 -8.43
C ASP A 192 -10.19 -3.79 -8.39
N ILE A 193 -9.52 -3.95 -9.52
CA ILE A 193 -8.07 -3.85 -9.63
C ILE A 193 -7.73 -2.86 -10.73
N LYS A 194 -7.16 -1.73 -10.35
CA LYS A 194 -6.65 -0.72 -11.27
C LYS A 194 -5.14 -0.84 -11.41
N TYR A 195 -4.64 -0.69 -12.63
CA TYR A 195 -3.23 -0.83 -12.99
C TYR A 195 -2.61 0.53 -13.31
N TYR A 196 -1.32 0.73 -12.99
CA TYR A 196 -0.61 2.00 -13.13
C TYR A 196 0.83 1.81 -13.58
N GLY A 197 1.35 2.79 -14.36
CA GLY A 197 2.77 2.89 -14.62
C GLY A 197 3.26 1.96 -15.73
N PHE A 198 2.79 2.16 -16.95
CA PHE A 198 3.35 1.58 -18.18
C PHE A 198 3.96 2.68 -19.05
N LEU A 199 3.18 3.39 -19.87
CA LEU A 199 3.70 4.49 -20.68
C LEU A 199 4.14 5.66 -19.80
N THR A 200 3.41 5.95 -18.73
CA THR A 200 3.82 6.93 -17.74
C THR A 200 5.18 6.61 -17.14
N LEU A 201 5.56 5.33 -16.98
CA LEU A 201 6.89 4.92 -16.55
C LEU A 201 7.95 5.10 -17.64
N ILE A 202 7.65 4.68 -18.88
CA ILE A 202 8.61 4.77 -20.00
C ILE A 202 8.96 6.23 -20.30
N PHE A 203 7.96 7.10 -20.28
CA PHE A 203 8.12 8.51 -20.64
C PHE A 203 8.30 9.44 -19.43
N PHE A 204 8.56 8.90 -18.23
CA PHE A 204 8.73 9.72 -17.03
C PHE A 204 9.80 10.82 -17.12
N PRO A 205 10.89 10.70 -17.91
CA PRO A 205 11.85 11.78 -18.07
C PRO A 205 11.30 13.03 -18.77
N ILE A 206 10.20 12.90 -19.53
CA ILE A 206 9.63 13.99 -20.33
C ILE A 206 8.78 14.94 -19.49
N TYR A 207 8.34 14.52 -18.29
CA TYR A 207 7.53 15.36 -17.42
C TYR A 207 8.12 15.46 -16.00
N SER A 208 8.24 16.70 -15.51
CA SER A 208 8.79 16.96 -14.17
C SER A 208 7.73 16.93 -13.06
N SER A 209 6.51 17.32 -13.36
CA SER A 209 5.39 17.42 -12.41
C SER A 209 4.13 16.78 -12.98
N PRO A 210 3.79 15.54 -12.58
CA PRO A 210 2.64 14.81 -13.13
C PRO A 210 1.32 15.60 -13.06
N ASN A 211 1.02 16.20 -11.91
CA ASN A 211 -0.24 16.89 -11.68
C ASN A 211 -0.46 18.14 -12.58
N LYS A 212 0.62 18.72 -13.11
CA LYS A 212 0.59 19.91 -14.00
C LYS A 212 0.89 19.57 -15.47
N SER A 213 1.24 18.30 -15.78
CA SER A 213 1.68 17.90 -17.11
C SER A 213 0.52 17.42 -17.98
N SER A 214 0.27 18.06 -19.12
CA SER A 214 -0.67 17.57 -20.13
C SER A 214 -0.20 16.25 -20.75
N ILE A 215 1.12 16.07 -20.91
CA ILE A 215 1.73 14.82 -21.38
C ILE A 215 1.41 13.67 -20.42
N PHE A 216 1.62 13.87 -19.11
CA PHE A 216 1.27 12.84 -18.12
C PHE A 216 -0.21 12.47 -18.17
N ARG A 217 -1.10 13.46 -18.36
CA ARG A 217 -2.55 13.21 -18.48
C ARG A 217 -2.89 12.35 -19.69
N ILE A 218 -2.25 12.61 -20.83
CA ILE A 218 -2.43 11.81 -22.06
C ILE A 218 -1.91 10.39 -21.84
N LEU A 219 -0.69 10.24 -21.34
CA LEU A 219 -0.06 8.94 -21.08
C LEU A 219 -0.86 8.10 -20.07
N LYS A 220 -1.34 8.73 -18.99
CA LYS A 220 -2.22 8.09 -18.01
C LYS A 220 -3.50 7.53 -18.64
N ASN A 221 -4.14 8.31 -19.51
CA ASN A 221 -5.37 7.88 -20.19
C ASN A 221 -5.10 6.75 -21.18
N LEU A 222 -3.98 6.79 -21.90
CA LEU A 222 -3.52 5.70 -22.76
C LEU A 222 -3.21 4.44 -21.95
N ASP A 223 -2.54 4.56 -20.81
CA ASP A 223 -2.30 3.44 -19.90
C ASP A 223 -3.62 2.78 -19.48
N GLN A 224 -4.61 3.57 -19.04
CA GLN A 224 -5.92 3.03 -18.64
C GLN A 224 -6.67 2.34 -19.81
N PHE A 225 -6.51 2.84 -21.02
CA PHE A 225 -7.06 2.18 -22.23
C PHE A 225 -6.36 0.86 -22.51
N LEU A 226 -5.02 0.83 -22.51
CA LEU A 226 -4.22 -0.36 -22.76
C LEU A 226 -4.43 -1.44 -21.68
N PHE A 227 -4.58 -1.07 -20.43
CA PHE A 227 -4.83 -2.02 -19.34
C PHE A 227 -6.19 -2.74 -19.40
N LYS A 228 -7.09 -2.36 -20.32
CA LYS A 228 -8.26 -3.19 -20.65
C LYS A 228 -7.86 -4.51 -21.33
N ILE A 229 -6.69 -4.56 -21.93
CA ILE A 229 -6.13 -5.74 -22.61
C ILE A 229 -5.16 -6.44 -21.65
N ASN A 230 -5.39 -7.73 -21.38
CA ASN A 230 -4.68 -8.47 -20.33
C ASN A 230 -3.16 -8.51 -20.48
N ILE A 231 -2.63 -8.53 -21.72
CA ILE A 231 -1.18 -8.57 -21.93
C ILE A 231 -0.48 -7.30 -21.41
N PHE A 232 -1.12 -6.13 -21.53
CA PHE A 232 -0.55 -4.86 -21.06
C PHE A 232 -0.58 -4.73 -19.53
N LYS A 233 -1.49 -5.42 -18.82
CA LYS A 233 -1.50 -5.45 -17.37
C LYS A 233 -0.20 -5.97 -16.78
N LYS A 234 0.51 -6.87 -17.50
CA LYS A 234 1.83 -7.38 -17.10
C LYS A 234 2.94 -6.32 -17.17
N LEU A 235 2.70 -5.23 -17.90
CA LEU A 235 3.63 -4.11 -18.04
C LEU A 235 3.37 -3.00 -17.01
N ALA A 236 2.34 -3.12 -16.20
CA ALA A 236 2.11 -2.17 -15.10
C ALA A 236 3.19 -2.32 -14.02
N TRP A 237 3.51 -1.20 -13.39
CA TRP A 237 4.42 -1.20 -12.23
C TRP A 237 3.68 -1.47 -10.93
N SER A 238 2.48 -0.91 -10.79
CA SER A 238 1.73 -0.95 -9.53
C SER A 238 0.25 -1.20 -9.79
N VAL A 239 -0.43 -1.68 -8.75
CA VAL A 239 -1.88 -1.87 -8.73
C VAL A 239 -2.49 -1.21 -7.51
N LEU A 240 -3.73 -0.75 -7.66
CA LEU A 240 -4.65 -0.45 -6.58
C LEU A 240 -5.69 -1.56 -6.53
N ILE A 241 -5.80 -2.22 -5.39
CA ILE A 241 -6.71 -3.33 -5.13
C ILE A 241 -7.77 -2.82 -4.16
N VAL A 242 -9.03 -2.91 -4.56
CA VAL A 242 -10.19 -2.70 -3.71
C VAL A 242 -10.97 -3.99 -3.66
N ALA A 243 -11.37 -4.45 -2.49
CA ALA A 243 -12.25 -5.60 -2.36
C ALA A 243 -13.10 -5.49 -1.09
N GLU A 244 -14.17 -6.27 -1.00
CA GLU A 244 -15.14 -6.25 0.11
C GLU A 244 -15.18 -7.62 0.76
N LYS A 245 -15.25 -7.65 2.10
CA LYS A 245 -15.56 -8.87 2.85
C LYS A 245 -17.04 -9.24 2.65
N ASN A 246 -17.29 -10.54 2.44
CA ASN A 246 -18.66 -11.08 2.34
C ASN A 246 -19.44 -10.94 3.64
#